data_cd471cdd05576a62ec2638db069a1f9d
#
_entry.id   cd471cdd05576a62ec2638db069a1f9d
#
_cell.length_a   1.000
_cell.length_b   1.000
_cell.length_c   1.000
_cell.angle_alpha   90.00
_cell.angle_beta   90.00
_cell.angle_gamma   90.00
#
_symmetry.space_group_name_H-M   'P 1'
#
loop_
_entity.id
_entity.type
_entity.pdbx_description
1 polymer ?
#
loop_
_entity_poly.entity_id
_entity_poly.type
_entity_poly.pdbx_seq_one_letter_code
_entity_poly.pdbx_strand_id
1 'polypeptide(L)'
;MNYRLAYSIGFHPWEDAACDQPFSEKISEMFGREENAREPPHGSALDVGTGSGIWGIELAKRGWQVTGIDIIEKALRRGRERAHDAGVDIRFVHGDVTTLEQTDIGGPFRLVLDTGTFHDFDERQRKAMGRGVSAVASSDATVLLLVWPKRRRPLIRGASRNEVAAAFPDWEITHVEPSHFRLPKPLDLLLRPDEHWYRLRRITHTPASPSCGGDARQRLGSAVGRRSDREGRGRGAVRGIGEP
;
A
#
# COMPACT_ATOMS: atom_id res chain seq x y z
N MET A 1 7.41 22.03 -0.79
CA MET A 1 8.54 22.43 -1.70
C MET A 1 8.07 22.43 -3.14
N ASN A 2 8.63 23.29 -4.03
CA ASN A 2 8.31 23.21 -5.47
C ASN A 2 9.25 22.24 -6.18
N TYR A 3 8.90 20.95 -6.19
CA TYR A 3 9.73 19.88 -6.78
C TYR A 3 9.95 20.07 -8.29
N ARG A 4 8.96 20.61 -9.03
CA ARG A 4 9.13 20.88 -10.47
C ARG A 4 10.27 21.87 -10.72
N LEU A 5 10.34 22.94 -9.93
CA LEU A 5 11.42 23.91 -10.00
C LEU A 5 12.75 23.27 -9.58
N ALA A 6 12.77 22.51 -8.49
CA ALA A 6 13.95 21.82 -8.01
C ALA A 6 14.55 20.89 -9.09
N TYR A 7 13.73 20.04 -9.72
CA TYR A 7 14.17 19.21 -10.86
C TYR A 7 14.60 20.03 -12.09
N SER A 8 14.01 21.21 -12.31
CA SER A 8 14.40 22.05 -13.45
C SER A 8 15.80 22.65 -13.30
N ILE A 9 16.19 23.01 -12.09
CA ILE A 9 17.51 23.62 -11.75
C ILE A 9 18.56 22.59 -11.30
N GLY A 10 18.24 21.30 -11.29
CA GLY A 10 19.17 20.25 -10.86
C GLY A 10 19.38 20.15 -9.35
N PHE A 11 18.50 20.70 -8.53
CA PHE A 11 18.59 20.66 -7.06
C PHE A 11 17.77 19.51 -6.50
N HIS A 12 18.41 18.39 -6.12
CA HIS A 12 17.76 17.18 -5.62
C HIS A 12 18.46 16.63 -4.37
N PRO A 13 18.42 17.34 -3.24
CA PRO A 13 19.16 16.91 -2.04
C PRO A 13 18.65 15.59 -1.45
N TRP A 14 17.44 15.15 -1.80
CA TRP A 14 16.91 13.83 -1.42
C TRP A 14 17.57 12.68 -2.20
N GLU A 15 18.11 12.94 -3.41
CA GLU A 15 18.91 11.95 -4.14
C GLU A 15 20.29 11.76 -3.49
N ASP A 16 20.88 12.86 -2.99
CA ASP A 16 22.13 12.79 -2.25
C ASP A 16 21.96 12.05 -0.92
N ALA A 17 20.79 12.20 -0.28
CA ALA A 17 20.44 11.50 0.95
C ALA A 17 20.38 9.97 0.76
N ALA A 18 20.05 9.48 -0.44
CA ALA A 18 20.11 8.06 -0.74
C ALA A 18 21.53 7.48 -0.67
N CYS A 19 22.55 8.34 -0.78
CA CYS A 19 23.95 7.98 -0.60
C CYS A 19 24.41 8.05 0.87
N ASP A 20 23.56 8.57 1.79
CA ASP A 20 23.87 8.61 3.22
C ASP A 20 23.75 7.21 3.82
N GLN A 21 24.86 6.66 4.27
CA GLN A 21 24.95 5.26 4.69
C GLN A 21 23.96 4.90 5.79
N PRO A 22 23.80 5.64 6.90
CA PRO A 22 22.84 5.32 7.95
C PRO A 22 21.37 5.29 7.47
N PHE A 23 21.01 6.15 6.52
CA PHE A 23 19.67 6.16 5.95
C PHE A 23 19.43 4.99 5.00
N SER A 24 20.39 4.71 4.12
CA SER A 24 20.29 3.59 3.18
C SER A 24 20.32 2.23 3.89
N GLU A 25 21.09 2.08 4.95
CA GLU A 25 21.09 0.88 5.80
C GLU A 25 19.74 0.69 6.49
N LYS A 26 19.14 1.78 7.01
CA LYS A 26 17.82 1.71 7.66
C LYS A 26 16.71 1.29 6.69
N ILE A 27 16.69 1.86 5.50
CA ILE A 27 15.68 1.48 4.50
C ILE A 27 15.89 0.04 4.01
N SER A 28 17.14 -0.40 3.86
CA SER A 28 17.50 -1.78 3.51
C SER A 28 17.05 -2.78 4.58
N GLU A 29 17.22 -2.45 5.87
CA GLU A 29 16.70 -3.24 7.00
C GLU A 29 15.18 -3.39 6.91
N MET A 30 14.47 -2.30 6.62
CA MET A 30 13.01 -2.34 6.50
C MET A 30 12.54 -3.19 5.32
N PHE A 31 13.20 -3.11 4.17
CA PHE A 31 12.92 -3.98 3.04
C PHE A 31 13.15 -5.45 3.40
N GLY A 32 14.29 -5.78 4.02
CA GLY A 32 14.58 -7.14 4.49
C GLY A 32 13.53 -7.67 5.47
N ARG A 33 12.98 -6.82 6.34
CA ARG A 33 11.87 -7.20 7.25
C ARG A 33 10.61 -7.59 6.47
N GLU A 34 10.27 -6.84 5.42
CA GLU A 34 9.11 -7.14 4.57
C GLU A 34 9.34 -8.38 3.69
N GLU A 35 10.55 -8.60 3.23
CA GLU A 35 10.96 -9.77 2.47
C GLU A 35 10.92 -11.04 3.31
N ASN A 36 11.51 -11.01 4.51
CA ASN A 36 11.52 -12.14 5.45
C ASN A 36 10.10 -12.54 5.94
N ALA A 37 9.15 -11.62 5.87
CA ALA A 37 7.75 -11.90 6.21
C ALA A 37 6.94 -12.53 5.07
N ARG A 38 7.57 -12.82 3.90
CA ARG A 38 6.90 -13.29 2.68
C ARG A 38 7.75 -14.34 1.97
N GLU A 39 7.08 -15.37 1.45
CA GLU A 39 7.75 -16.32 0.54
C GLU A 39 8.01 -15.65 -0.83
N PRO A 40 9.17 -15.90 -1.46
CA PRO A 40 9.41 -15.48 -2.84
C PRO A 40 8.48 -16.21 -3.84
N PRO A 41 8.05 -15.53 -4.92
CA PRO A 41 8.32 -14.13 -5.26
C PRO A 41 7.55 -13.19 -4.33
N HIS A 42 8.21 -12.08 -3.90
CA HIS A 42 7.64 -11.16 -2.89
C HIS A 42 6.36 -10.46 -3.35
N GLY A 43 6.14 -10.38 -4.67
CA GLY A 43 4.97 -9.76 -5.30
C GLY A 43 5.22 -8.34 -5.80
N SER A 44 4.13 -7.56 -5.94
CA SER A 44 4.21 -6.22 -6.50
C SER A 44 4.44 -5.16 -5.42
N ALA A 45 5.29 -4.18 -5.73
CA ALA A 45 5.56 -3.01 -4.90
C ALA A 45 5.22 -1.72 -5.66
N LEU A 46 4.63 -0.75 -4.95
CA LEU A 46 4.35 0.59 -5.45
C LEU A 46 5.28 1.60 -4.77
N ASP A 47 6.05 2.33 -5.55
CA ASP A 47 6.89 3.45 -5.09
C ASP A 47 6.18 4.78 -5.42
N VAL A 48 5.63 5.42 -4.39
CA VAL A 48 4.79 6.62 -4.48
C VAL A 48 5.68 7.86 -4.43
N GLY A 49 5.57 8.72 -5.46
CA GLY A 49 6.50 9.84 -5.62
C GLY A 49 7.92 9.33 -5.88
N THR A 50 8.04 8.35 -6.75
CA THR A 50 9.27 7.59 -7.03
C THR A 50 10.47 8.46 -7.47
N GLY A 51 10.19 9.69 -7.95
CA GLY A 51 11.23 10.59 -8.46
C GLY A 51 12.04 9.92 -9.57
N SER A 52 13.36 9.87 -9.38
CA SER A 52 14.29 9.19 -10.28
C SER A 52 14.48 7.69 -9.96
N GLY A 53 13.57 7.08 -9.21
CA GLY A 53 13.48 5.63 -9.05
C GLY A 53 14.51 4.98 -8.14
N ILE A 54 15.21 5.73 -7.29
CA ILE A 54 16.34 5.20 -6.48
C ILE A 54 15.89 3.98 -5.66
N TRP A 55 14.81 4.12 -4.89
CA TRP A 55 14.34 3.07 -4.00
C TRP A 55 13.51 2.01 -4.73
N GLY A 56 12.81 2.41 -5.80
CA GLY A 56 12.17 1.45 -6.71
C GLY A 56 13.18 0.51 -7.37
N ILE A 57 14.36 1.02 -7.78
CA ILE A 57 15.45 0.22 -8.34
C ILE A 57 16.01 -0.74 -7.27
N GLU A 58 16.18 -0.28 -6.05
CA GLU A 58 16.63 -1.14 -4.95
C GLU A 58 15.64 -2.27 -4.66
N LEU A 59 14.33 -1.99 -4.63
CA LEU A 59 13.28 -3.01 -4.50
C LEU A 59 13.29 -4.01 -5.68
N ALA A 60 13.46 -3.51 -6.91
CA ALA A 60 13.51 -4.39 -8.10
C ALA A 60 14.73 -5.33 -8.05
N LYS A 61 15.91 -4.86 -7.63
CA LYS A 61 17.09 -5.70 -7.40
C LYS A 61 16.87 -6.79 -6.37
N ARG A 62 15.97 -6.58 -5.42
CA ARG A 62 15.57 -7.53 -4.37
C ARG A 62 14.46 -8.49 -4.79
N GLY A 63 14.02 -8.42 -6.05
CA GLY A 63 13.04 -9.35 -6.61
C GLY A 63 11.57 -8.92 -6.49
N TRP A 64 11.30 -7.64 -6.16
CA TRP A 64 9.96 -7.08 -6.23
C TRP A 64 9.60 -6.69 -7.67
N GLN A 65 8.34 -6.87 -8.04
CA GLN A 65 7.78 -6.29 -9.27
C GLN A 65 7.36 -4.85 -8.98
N VAL A 66 8.14 -3.89 -9.47
CA VAL A 66 7.99 -2.49 -9.04
C VAL A 66 7.21 -1.66 -10.06
N THR A 67 6.24 -0.89 -9.55
CA THR A 67 5.65 0.26 -10.26
C THR A 67 6.00 1.53 -9.49
N GLY A 68 6.60 2.51 -10.17
CA GLY A 68 6.87 3.84 -9.62
C GLY A 68 5.94 4.88 -10.24
N ILE A 69 5.32 5.73 -9.42
CA ILE A 69 4.49 6.85 -9.88
C ILE A 69 5.06 8.17 -9.43
N ASP A 70 5.10 9.16 -10.35
CA ASP A 70 5.47 10.54 -10.03
C ASP A 70 4.77 11.52 -10.97
N ILE A 71 4.55 12.75 -10.50
CA ILE A 71 3.95 13.85 -11.28
C ILE A 71 4.99 14.58 -12.16
N ILE A 72 6.27 14.26 -12.01
CA ILE A 72 7.38 14.94 -12.68
C ILE A 72 7.99 14.03 -13.74
N GLU A 73 7.57 14.20 -15.00
CA GLU A 73 8.05 13.38 -16.12
C GLU A 73 9.58 13.42 -16.29
N LYS A 74 10.23 14.58 -16.00
CA LYS A 74 11.70 14.68 -16.04
C LYS A 74 12.37 13.72 -15.05
N ALA A 75 11.78 13.54 -13.86
CA ALA A 75 12.27 12.60 -12.87
C ALA A 75 12.10 11.15 -13.34
N LEU A 76 10.92 10.81 -13.86
CA LEU A 76 10.63 9.47 -14.39
C LEU A 76 11.54 9.10 -15.57
N ARG A 77 11.88 10.06 -16.44
CA ARG A 77 12.84 9.80 -17.53
C ARG A 77 14.20 9.39 -16.97
N ARG A 78 14.73 10.11 -15.96
CA ARG A 78 15.96 9.71 -15.28
C ARG A 78 15.82 8.35 -14.59
N GLY A 79 14.65 8.07 -14.05
CA GLY A 79 14.35 6.76 -13.44
C GLY A 79 14.45 5.62 -14.45
N ARG A 80 13.90 5.79 -15.65
CA ARG A 80 14.00 4.80 -16.74
C ARG A 80 15.45 4.58 -17.17
N GLU A 81 16.23 5.65 -17.33
CA GLU A 81 17.66 5.58 -17.65
C GLU A 81 18.42 4.80 -16.55
N ARG A 82 18.22 5.14 -15.27
CA ARG A 82 18.84 4.44 -14.14
C ARG A 82 18.44 2.98 -14.01
N ALA A 83 17.19 2.66 -14.24
CA ALA A 83 16.69 1.28 -14.20
C ALA A 83 17.33 0.43 -15.31
N HIS A 84 17.41 0.99 -16.52
CA HIS A 84 18.12 0.38 -17.64
C HIS A 84 19.60 0.11 -17.30
N ASP A 85 20.31 1.11 -16.78
CA ASP A 85 21.73 0.98 -16.41
C ASP A 85 21.95 -0.01 -15.26
N ALA A 86 20.96 -0.13 -14.37
CA ALA A 86 20.96 -1.10 -13.27
C ALA A 86 20.55 -2.52 -13.70
N GLY A 87 20.07 -2.70 -14.94
CA GLY A 87 19.61 -3.99 -15.47
C GLY A 87 18.34 -4.51 -14.81
N VAL A 88 17.44 -3.60 -14.36
CA VAL A 88 16.17 -3.95 -13.74
C VAL A 88 14.99 -3.39 -14.52
N ASP A 89 13.84 -4.09 -14.45
CA ASP A 89 12.60 -3.64 -15.05
C ASP A 89 11.69 -2.99 -14.00
N ILE A 90 11.25 -1.75 -14.28
CA ILE A 90 10.34 -0.97 -13.46
C ILE A 90 9.30 -0.31 -14.36
N ARG A 91 8.03 -0.46 -14.01
CA ARG A 91 6.95 0.30 -14.65
C ARG A 91 6.90 1.72 -14.08
N PHE A 92 7.33 2.72 -14.85
CA PHE A 92 7.21 4.13 -14.46
C PHE A 92 5.94 4.75 -15.04
N VAL A 93 5.09 5.29 -14.16
CA VAL A 93 3.79 5.90 -14.48
C VAL A 93 3.84 7.40 -14.18
N HIS A 94 3.53 8.23 -15.17
CA HIS A 94 3.33 9.66 -14.97
C HIS A 94 1.91 9.89 -14.46
N GLY A 95 1.76 10.39 -13.22
CA GLY A 95 0.46 10.56 -12.61
C GLY A 95 0.51 11.25 -11.25
N ASP A 96 -0.65 11.65 -10.78
CA ASP A 96 -0.85 12.25 -9.46
C ASP A 96 -1.26 11.16 -8.46
N VAL A 97 -0.49 11.01 -7.39
CA VAL A 97 -0.76 10.02 -6.34
C VAL A 97 -2.05 10.29 -5.57
N THR A 98 -2.61 11.48 -5.66
CA THR A 98 -3.92 11.80 -5.09
C THR A 98 -5.10 11.28 -5.92
N THR A 99 -4.83 10.74 -7.11
CA THR A 99 -5.82 10.18 -8.05
C THR A 99 -5.51 8.73 -8.44
N LEU A 100 -4.84 7.98 -7.57
CA LEU A 100 -4.46 6.58 -7.81
C LEU A 100 -5.63 5.68 -8.25
N GLU A 101 -6.81 5.89 -7.65
CA GLU A 101 -8.03 5.13 -7.98
C GLU A 101 -8.46 5.28 -9.46
N GLN A 102 -8.05 6.37 -10.11
CA GLN A 102 -8.41 6.72 -11.49
C GLN A 102 -7.26 6.44 -12.46
N THR A 103 -6.09 6.03 -11.95
CA THR A 103 -4.88 5.82 -12.72
C THR A 103 -4.71 4.33 -12.97
N ASP A 104 -4.44 3.93 -14.23
CA ASP A 104 -4.02 2.56 -14.52
C ASP A 104 -2.61 2.34 -13.98
N ILE A 105 -2.53 1.99 -12.69
CA ILE A 105 -1.27 1.79 -11.96
C ILE A 105 -0.89 0.31 -11.84
N GLY A 106 -1.84 -0.60 -12.06
CA GLY A 106 -1.69 -2.02 -11.76
C GLY A 106 -2.01 -2.37 -10.31
N GLY A 107 -1.48 -3.46 -9.83
CA GLY A 107 -1.73 -4.01 -8.49
C GLY A 107 -2.40 -5.39 -8.57
N PRO A 108 -2.83 -5.98 -7.45
CA PRO A 108 -2.71 -5.43 -6.09
C PRO A 108 -1.26 -5.41 -5.57
N PHE A 109 -0.90 -4.33 -4.87
CA PHE A 109 0.44 -4.15 -4.31
C PHE A 109 0.54 -4.71 -2.89
N ARG A 110 1.59 -5.49 -2.63
CA ARG A 110 1.89 -6.05 -1.29
C ARG A 110 2.79 -5.14 -0.46
N LEU A 111 3.52 -4.25 -1.10
CA LEU A 111 4.32 -3.22 -0.47
C LEU A 111 4.04 -1.87 -1.13
N VAL A 112 3.82 -0.84 -0.32
CA VAL A 112 3.73 0.55 -0.77
C VAL A 112 4.81 1.34 -0.04
N LEU A 113 5.66 2.01 -0.79
CA LEU A 113 6.73 2.86 -0.28
C LEU A 113 6.42 4.33 -0.58
N ASP A 114 6.63 5.20 0.40
CA ASP A 114 6.68 6.65 0.23
C ASP A 114 7.88 7.21 0.98
N THR A 115 8.82 7.78 0.26
CA THR A 115 10.05 8.35 0.82
C THR A 115 10.00 9.86 0.96
N GLY A 116 8.78 10.45 1.03
CA GLY A 116 8.68 11.88 1.32
C GLY A 116 7.61 12.67 0.59
N THR A 117 6.63 12.02 -0.03
CA THR A 117 5.52 12.70 -0.72
C THR A 117 4.41 13.10 0.25
N PHE A 118 4.00 12.19 1.12
CA PHE A 118 2.87 12.34 2.04
C PHE A 118 2.96 13.57 2.95
N HIS A 119 4.12 13.84 3.49
CA HIS A 119 4.29 14.92 4.48
C HIS A 119 4.16 16.34 3.91
N ASP A 120 4.34 16.51 2.59
CA ASP A 120 4.19 17.82 1.90
C ASP A 120 2.73 18.10 1.51
N PHE A 121 1.85 17.10 1.57
CA PHE A 121 0.44 17.23 1.25
C PHE A 121 -0.36 17.96 2.32
N ASP A 122 -1.47 18.59 1.91
CA ASP A 122 -2.51 19.04 2.83
C ASP A 122 -3.39 17.86 3.27
N GLU A 123 -4.31 18.11 4.19
CA GLU A 123 -5.19 17.08 4.75
C GLU A 123 -6.04 16.37 3.69
N ARG A 124 -6.57 17.13 2.72
CA ARG A 124 -7.40 16.59 1.62
C ARG A 124 -6.57 15.66 0.73
N GLN A 125 -5.37 16.10 0.36
CA GLN A 125 -4.45 15.34 -0.46
C GLN A 125 -3.98 14.06 0.25
N ARG A 126 -3.65 14.12 1.56
CA ARG A 126 -3.30 12.95 2.37
C ARG A 126 -4.41 11.92 2.41
N LYS A 127 -5.65 12.35 2.64
CA LYS A 127 -6.82 11.46 2.63
C LYS A 127 -7.07 10.86 1.24
N ALA A 128 -6.86 11.64 0.17
CA ALA A 128 -6.98 11.14 -1.19
C ALA A 128 -5.92 10.07 -1.50
N MET A 129 -4.64 10.34 -1.16
CA MET A 129 -3.57 9.37 -1.29
C MET A 129 -3.84 8.09 -0.48
N GLY A 130 -4.29 8.23 0.79
CA GLY A 130 -4.59 7.08 1.65
C GLY A 130 -5.71 6.20 1.08
N ARG A 131 -6.80 6.78 0.54
CA ARG A 131 -7.84 6.02 -0.16
C ARG A 131 -7.30 5.34 -1.41
N GLY A 132 -6.57 6.07 -2.25
CA GLY A 132 -5.97 5.52 -3.46
C GLY A 132 -5.02 4.35 -3.19
N VAL A 133 -4.15 4.48 -2.20
CA VAL A 133 -3.27 3.39 -1.74
C VAL A 133 -4.10 2.21 -1.24
N SER A 134 -5.15 2.46 -0.44
CA SER A 134 -6.03 1.39 0.07
C SER A 134 -6.75 0.64 -1.05
N ALA A 135 -7.13 1.33 -2.13
CA ALA A 135 -7.81 0.72 -3.28
C ALA A 135 -6.90 -0.21 -4.09
N VAL A 136 -5.60 0.13 -4.22
CA VAL A 136 -4.66 -0.63 -5.05
C VAL A 136 -3.80 -1.63 -4.25
N ALA A 137 -3.86 -1.60 -2.93
CA ALA A 137 -3.11 -2.50 -2.05
C ALA A 137 -3.81 -3.84 -1.83
N SER A 138 -3.04 -4.92 -1.71
CA SER A 138 -3.53 -6.24 -1.33
C SER A 138 -4.00 -6.28 0.14
N SER A 139 -4.73 -7.32 0.50
CA SER A 139 -5.23 -7.51 1.88
C SER A 139 -4.11 -7.72 2.91
N ASP A 140 -2.95 -8.23 2.47
CA ASP A 140 -1.76 -8.48 3.30
C ASP A 140 -0.68 -7.39 3.14
N ALA A 141 -1.04 -6.25 2.56
CA ALA A 141 -0.11 -5.19 2.24
C ALA A 141 0.51 -4.53 3.47
N THR A 142 1.73 -4.01 3.26
CA THR A 142 2.41 -3.09 4.15
C THR A 142 2.60 -1.75 3.46
N VAL A 143 2.43 -0.65 4.20
CA VAL A 143 2.82 0.70 3.76
C VAL A 143 3.99 1.17 4.62
N LEU A 144 5.05 1.64 3.97
CA LEU A 144 6.21 2.29 4.58
C LEU A 144 6.20 3.76 4.18
N LEU A 145 6.00 4.66 5.16
CA LEU A 145 5.97 6.10 4.94
C LEU A 145 7.11 6.78 5.68
N LEU A 146 7.92 7.56 4.98
CA LEU A 146 8.86 8.50 5.59
C LEU A 146 8.14 9.82 5.85
N VAL A 147 8.03 10.22 7.12
CA VAL A 147 7.25 11.39 7.51
C VAL A 147 8.09 12.37 8.33
N TRP A 148 8.14 13.62 7.88
CA TRP A 148 8.67 14.72 8.67
C TRP A 148 7.63 15.19 9.69
N PRO A 149 8.04 15.45 10.96
CA PRO A 149 7.13 15.94 11.96
C PRO A 149 6.70 17.38 11.66
N LYS A 150 5.53 17.77 12.18
CA LYS A 150 5.10 19.17 12.17
C LYS A 150 6.04 20.03 12.99
N ARG A 151 6.91 20.75 12.32
CA ARG A 151 7.73 21.81 12.95
C ARG A 151 7.45 23.12 12.22
N ARG A 152 7.68 24.25 12.88
CA ARG A 152 7.57 25.60 12.29
C ARG A 152 8.70 25.79 11.26
N ARG A 153 8.64 25.09 10.13
CA ARG A 153 9.60 25.23 9.03
C ARG A 153 8.88 25.81 7.82
N PRO A 154 9.40 26.84 7.16
CA PRO A 154 8.71 27.46 6.03
C PRO A 154 8.66 26.53 4.79
N LEU A 155 9.47 25.48 4.73
CA LEU A 155 9.69 24.69 3.52
C LEU A 155 8.98 23.32 3.50
N ILE A 156 8.62 22.76 4.67
CA ILE A 156 8.04 21.42 4.79
C ILE A 156 6.85 21.48 5.74
N ARG A 157 5.68 21.00 5.29
CA ARG A 157 4.46 21.00 6.11
C ARG A 157 4.58 20.03 7.30
N GLY A 158 5.12 18.86 7.03
CA GLY A 158 5.19 17.78 8.02
C GLY A 158 3.81 17.19 8.33
N ALA A 159 3.79 16.02 8.96
CA ALA A 159 2.57 15.36 9.42
C ALA A 159 2.75 14.79 10.83
N SER A 160 1.66 14.74 11.59
CA SER A 160 1.59 14.06 12.88
C SER A 160 1.14 12.62 12.72
N ARG A 161 1.37 11.78 13.74
CA ARG A 161 0.85 10.41 13.81
C ARG A 161 -0.68 10.36 13.61
N ASN A 162 -1.42 11.32 14.18
CA ASN A 162 -2.87 11.35 14.03
C ASN A 162 -3.31 11.66 12.59
N GLU A 163 -2.55 12.47 11.86
CA GLU A 163 -2.84 12.73 10.44
C GLU A 163 -2.49 11.56 9.55
N VAL A 164 -1.46 10.80 9.88
CA VAL A 164 -1.18 9.51 9.21
C VAL A 164 -2.35 8.56 9.45
N ALA A 165 -2.77 8.35 10.70
CA ALA A 165 -3.91 7.49 11.03
C ALA A 165 -5.22 7.95 10.35
N ALA A 166 -5.49 9.26 10.31
CA ALA A 166 -6.68 9.81 9.67
C ALA A 166 -6.69 9.66 8.13
N ALA A 167 -5.51 9.58 7.51
CA ALA A 167 -5.38 9.33 6.08
C ALA A 167 -5.53 7.85 5.71
N PHE A 168 -5.22 6.95 6.65
CA PHE A 168 -5.23 5.49 6.49
C PHE A 168 -6.14 4.82 7.51
N PRO A 169 -7.48 5.04 7.47
CA PRO A 169 -8.40 4.57 8.52
C PRO A 169 -8.49 3.03 8.61
N ASP A 170 -8.25 2.32 7.50
CA ASP A 170 -8.29 0.85 7.43
C ASP A 170 -6.93 0.20 7.71
N TRP A 171 -5.99 0.98 8.28
CA TRP A 171 -4.63 0.54 8.52
C TRP A 171 -4.21 0.79 9.97
N GLU A 172 -3.49 -0.16 10.54
CA GLU A 172 -2.85 -0.03 11.84
C GLU A 172 -1.41 0.44 11.69
N ILE A 173 -1.01 1.46 12.45
CA ILE A 173 0.40 1.88 12.56
C ILE A 173 1.09 0.91 13.53
N THR A 174 1.80 -0.07 13.00
CA THR A 174 2.46 -1.13 13.78
C THR A 174 3.81 -0.71 14.33
N HIS A 175 4.55 0.15 13.63
CA HIS A 175 5.86 0.65 14.07
C HIS A 175 6.02 2.12 13.70
N VAL A 176 6.78 2.84 14.53
CA VAL A 176 7.30 4.19 14.24
C VAL A 176 8.76 4.18 14.67
N GLU A 177 9.66 4.42 13.71
CA GLU A 177 11.11 4.28 13.91
C GLU A 177 11.85 5.51 13.37
N PRO A 178 12.97 5.94 13.98
CA PRO A 178 13.81 7.01 13.42
C PRO A 178 14.27 6.66 12.00
N SER A 179 14.35 7.67 11.14
CA SER A 179 14.79 7.48 9.74
C SER A 179 16.29 7.33 9.61
N HIS A 180 17.05 7.88 10.56
CA HIS A 180 18.49 8.08 10.49
C HIS A 180 18.94 9.00 9.35
N PHE A 181 18.01 9.75 8.77
CA PHE A 181 18.32 10.75 7.74
C PHE A 181 19.22 11.84 8.29
N ARG A 182 20.25 12.20 7.55
CA ARG A 182 21.19 13.27 7.88
C ARG A 182 21.31 14.25 6.73
N LEU A 183 21.45 15.51 7.08
CA LEU A 183 21.75 16.56 6.13
C LEU A 183 23.26 16.85 6.16
N PRO A 184 23.85 17.35 5.05
CA PRO A 184 25.21 17.87 5.06
C PRO A 184 25.37 18.95 6.13
N LYS A 185 26.50 18.95 6.87
CA LYS A 185 26.84 20.03 7.78
C LYS A 185 27.09 21.33 6.98
N PRO A 186 26.63 22.51 7.41
CA PRO A 186 26.02 22.84 8.71
C PRO A 186 24.49 22.69 8.75
N LEU A 187 23.82 22.28 7.67
CA LEU A 187 22.35 22.18 7.58
C LEU A 187 21.78 21.19 8.60
N ASP A 188 22.47 20.11 8.86
CA ASP A 188 22.07 19.09 9.84
C ASP A 188 21.93 19.70 11.25
N LEU A 189 22.94 20.48 11.66
CA LEU A 189 22.92 21.16 12.97
C LEU A 189 21.81 22.21 13.06
N LEU A 190 21.55 22.95 11.96
CA LEU A 190 20.53 24.00 11.92
C LEU A 190 19.12 23.43 11.86
N LEU A 191 18.91 22.41 11.05
CA LEU A 191 17.58 21.86 10.76
C LEU A 191 17.20 20.69 11.66
N ARG A 192 18.16 20.00 12.26
CA ARG A 192 17.96 18.83 13.16
C ARG A 192 16.88 17.93 12.62
N PRO A 193 17.17 17.19 11.53
CA PRO A 193 16.21 16.28 10.92
C PRO A 193 15.68 15.28 11.98
N ASP A 194 14.40 15.04 11.96
CA ASP A 194 13.69 14.18 12.93
C ASP A 194 12.53 13.48 12.22
N GLU A 195 12.87 12.91 11.09
CA GLU A 195 11.95 12.12 10.30
C GLU A 195 11.81 10.74 10.91
N HIS A 196 10.61 10.20 10.76
CA HIS A 196 10.30 8.86 11.21
C HIS A 196 9.71 8.04 10.08
N TRP A 197 10.09 6.78 10.05
CA TRP A 197 9.42 5.75 9.29
C TRP A 197 8.18 5.28 10.04
N TYR A 198 7.05 5.29 9.35
CA TYR A 198 5.79 4.69 9.78
C TYR A 198 5.58 3.41 8.99
N ARG A 199 5.40 2.30 9.68
CA ARG A 199 5.00 1.03 9.11
C ARG A 199 3.54 0.80 9.40
N LEU A 200 2.71 0.66 8.36
CA LEU A 200 1.30 0.38 8.48
C LEU A 200 0.98 -1.01 7.91
N ARG A 201 0.08 -1.72 8.59
CA ARG A 201 -0.47 -2.99 8.12
C ARG A 201 -1.97 -2.83 7.93
N ARG A 202 -2.52 -3.47 6.90
CA ARG A 202 -3.96 -3.45 6.70
C ARG A 202 -4.66 -4.18 7.85
N ILE A 203 -5.74 -3.59 8.35
CA ILE A 203 -6.58 -4.22 9.38
C ILE A 203 -7.36 -5.33 8.68
N THR A 204 -7.05 -6.58 8.99
CA THR A 204 -7.84 -7.72 8.54
C THR A 204 -9.06 -7.83 9.44
N HIS A 205 -10.22 -7.39 8.96
CA HIS A 205 -11.47 -7.75 9.61
C HIS A 205 -11.68 -9.25 9.39
N THR A 206 -11.31 -10.06 10.38
CA THR A 206 -11.78 -11.45 10.41
C THR A 206 -13.30 -11.38 10.49
N PRO A 207 -14.06 -11.91 9.52
CA PRO A 207 -15.50 -11.95 9.64
C PRO A 207 -15.82 -12.71 10.94
N ALA A 208 -16.60 -12.10 11.81
CA ALA A 208 -17.08 -12.76 13.03
C ALA A 208 -17.70 -14.08 12.60
N SER A 209 -17.18 -15.19 13.10
CA SER A 209 -17.76 -16.52 12.89
C SER A 209 -19.24 -16.42 13.24
N PRO A 210 -20.18 -16.87 12.38
CA PRO A 210 -21.58 -16.88 12.72
C PRO A 210 -21.71 -17.68 14.01
N SER A 211 -22.16 -17.04 15.06
CA SER A 211 -22.48 -17.72 16.31
C SER A 211 -23.55 -18.76 15.98
N CYS A 212 -23.21 -20.03 16.05
CA CYS A 212 -24.14 -21.13 16.10
C CYS A 212 -24.96 -20.97 17.40
N GLY A 213 -25.99 -20.15 17.33
CA GLY A 213 -27.06 -20.08 18.33
C GLY A 213 -27.89 -21.36 18.20
N GLY A 214 -27.43 -22.41 18.86
CA GLY A 214 -28.24 -23.57 19.11
C GLY A 214 -29.36 -23.21 20.08
N ASP A 215 -30.57 -23.08 19.59
CA ASP A 215 -31.78 -23.19 20.42
C ASP A 215 -32.60 -24.37 19.95
N ALA A 216 -32.10 -25.56 20.36
CA ALA A 216 -32.87 -26.80 20.34
C ALA A 216 -33.73 -26.85 21.59
N ARG A 217 -34.84 -26.13 21.61
CA ARG A 217 -35.92 -26.38 22.57
C ARG A 217 -36.94 -27.32 21.99
N GLN A 218 -36.81 -28.55 22.43
CA GLN A 218 -37.87 -29.57 22.52
C GLN A 218 -39.27 -28.97 22.55
N ARG A 219 -40.14 -29.38 21.62
CA ARG A 219 -41.56 -29.55 21.88
C ARG A 219 -41.95 -30.98 21.57
N LEU A 220 -41.92 -31.77 22.63
CA LEU A 220 -42.79 -32.94 22.75
C LEU A 220 -44.23 -32.43 22.92
N GLY A 221 -45.09 -32.89 22.05
CA GLY A 221 -46.53 -32.62 22.10
C GLY A 221 -47.30 -33.69 21.34
N SER A 222 -47.70 -34.67 22.07
CA SER A 222 -48.61 -35.79 21.84
C SER A 222 -49.82 -35.45 20.97
N ALA A 223 -50.24 -36.40 20.18
CA ALA A 223 -51.51 -37.12 20.28
C ALA A 223 -52.27 -37.32 18.98
N VAL A 224 -52.54 -38.57 18.76
CA VAL A 224 -53.84 -39.18 18.40
C VAL A 224 -54.42 -38.94 16.99
N GLY A 225 -54.30 -39.95 16.21
CA GLY A 225 -55.29 -40.74 15.54
C GLY A 225 -56.32 -40.08 14.62
N ARG A 226 -56.34 -40.54 13.40
CA ARG A 226 -57.48 -41.25 12.79
C ARG A 226 -57.16 -41.69 11.36
N ARG A 227 -57.52 -42.93 11.09
CA ARG A 227 -57.56 -43.63 9.80
C ARG A 227 -58.58 -42.97 8.87
N SER A 228 -58.36 -43.00 7.56
CA SER A 228 -59.32 -43.58 6.61
C SER A 228 -58.73 -43.65 5.20
N ASP A 229 -58.93 -44.81 4.64
CA ASP A 229 -58.72 -45.32 3.32
C ASP A 229 -59.21 -44.45 2.15
N ARG A 230 -58.58 -44.61 1.01
CA ARG A 230 -59.09 -45.08 -0.30
C ARG A 230 -58.16 -44.72 -1.43
N GLU A 231 -57.58 -45.72 -2.04
CA GLU A 231 -57.78 -46.26 -3.38
C GLU A 231 -57.94 -45.24 -4.52
N GLY A 232 -57.15 -45.46 -5.59
CA GLY A 232 -57.42 -44.96 -6.94
C GLY A 232 -56.19 -44.87 -7.82
N ARG A 233 -55.76 -45.97 -8.38
CA ARG A 233 -55.45 -46.38 -9.75
C ARG A 233 -55.35 -45.28 -10.83
N GLY A 234 -54.31 -45.47 -11.71
CA GLY A 234 -54.30 -45.00 -13.11
C GLY A 234 -52.91 -44.60 -13.57
N ARG A 235 -52.14 -45.48 -14.08
CA ARG A 235 -51.75 -45.96 -15.42
C ARG A 235 -51.54 -44.84 -16.47
N GLY A 236 -50.38 -44.97 -17.15
CA GLY A 236 -50.08 -44.50 -18.50
C GLY A 236 -48.74 -43.76 -18.54
N ALA A 237 -47.70 -44.32 -18.89
CA ALA A 237 -47.13 -44.93 -20.11
C ALA A 237 -46.84 -43.90 -21.23
N VAL A 238 -45.61 -43.92 -21.66
CA VAL A 238 -45.04 -44.03 -23.00
C VAL A 238 -44.27 -42.83 -23.57
N ARG A 239 -42.97 -43.02 -23.72
CA ARG A 239 -42.08 -42.80 -24.87
C ARG A 239 -42.04 -41.42 -25.50
N GLY A 240 -40.95 -40.90 -25.91
CA GLY A 240 -39.85 -41.34 -26.80
C GLY A 240 -38.94 -40.13 -27.08
N ILE A 241 -37.69 -40.43 -27.16
CA ILE A 241 -36.78 -40.50 -28.29
C ILE A 241 -36.50 -39.16 -28.99
N GLY A 242 -35.22 -38.85 -29.11
CA GLY A 242 -34.63 -38.24 -30.26
C GLY A 242 -33.52 -37.25 -30.04
N GLU A 243 -32.29 -37.74 -30.02
CA GLU A 243 -31.14 -37.03 -30.55
C GLU A 243 -31.26 -36.82 -32.07
N PRO A 244 -30.44 -36.05 -32.75
CA PRO A 244 -29.00 -35.93 -32.57
C PRO A 244 -28.52 -34.54 -32.13
#